data_d1496fff93a0cb42de749e72fedd6e34
#
_entry.id   d1496fff93a0cb42de749e72fedd6e34
#
_cell.length_a   1.000
_cell.length_b   1.000
_cell.length_c   1.000
_cell.angle_alpha   90.00
_cell.angle_beta   90.00
_cell.angle_gamma   90.00
#
_symmetry.space_group_name_H-M   'P 1'
#
loop_
_entity.id
_entity.type
_entity.pdbx_description
1 polymer ?
#
loop_
_entity_poly.entity_id
_entity_poly.type
_entity_poly.pdbx_seq_one_letter_code
_entity_poly.pdbx_strand_id
1 'polypeptide(L)'
;MSKIKKGVKTPSRRKFFKAAAATGAAAAATVAMPNIAFGAPQTLKMQAAWPSGANIFFEMAGDYAKMVGDMSGGELKIDLQPVGAVVKTSEIGQAVSSGVLDMGHWVTAYWYGKNPAASLFGTGPSYGMSSQEIMGWIEYGGGRKLYDETLAKVGFDYIGFFHMPMPAQPFG
;
A
#
# COMPACT_ATOMS: atom_id res chain seq x y z
N MET A 1 29.34 62.47 42.62
CA MET A 1 28.20 62.67 41.68
C MET A 1 27.60 61.29 41.34
N SER A 2 26.53 60.95 42.02
CA SER A 2 25.86 59.65 41.84
C SER A 2 24.64 59.81 40.93
N LYS A 3 24.64 59.09 39.81
CA LYS A 3 23.48 59.06 38.86
C LYS A 3 22.49 58.01 39.30
N ILE A 4 21.29 58.42 39.69
CA ILE A 4 20.15 57.58 40.07
C ILE A 4 19.60 56.91 38.81
N LYS A 5 19.59 55.56 38.81
CA LYS A 5 18.94 54.78 37.77
C LYS A 5 17.42 54.82 37.93
N LYS A 6 16.71 55.33 36.94
CA LYS A 6 15.23 55.27 36.87
C LYS A 6 14.77 53.82 36.70
N GLY A 7 13.97 53.33 37.64
CA GLY A 7 13.37 52.01 37.61
C GLY A 7 12.34 51.87 36.47
N VAL A 8 12.47 50.81 35.72
CA VAL A 8 11.50 50.40 34.68
C VAL A 8 10.22 49.94 35.38
N LYS A 9 9.09 50.64 35.14
CA LYS A 9 7.78 50.28 35.67
C LYS A 9 7.24 49.13 34.82
N THR A 10 7.16 47.93 35.41
CA THR A 10 6.47 46.75 34.81
C THR A 10 4.96 47.03 34.77
N PRO A 11 4.31 46.82 33.62
CA PRO A 11 2.86 47.02 33.51
C PRO A 11 2.12 45.97 34.35
N SER A 12 1.14 46.45 35.12
CA SER A 12 0.34 45.59 36.00
C SER A 12 -0.47 44.58 35.18
N ARG A 13 -0.57 43.32 35.65
CA ARG A 13 -1.36 42.24 35.01
C ARG A 13 -2.80 42.64 34.66
N ARG A 14 -3.43 43.53 35.46
CA ARG A 14 -4.76 44.08 35.17
C ARG A 14 -4.82 44.96 33.92
N LYS A 15 -3.75 45.68 33.59
CA LYS A 15 -3.70 46.50 32.35
C LYS A 15 -3.53 45.63 31.14
N PHE A 16 -2.79 44.53 31.25
CA PHE A 16 -2.64 43.52 30.19
C PHE A 16 -3.95 42.88 29.82
N PHE A 17 -4.74 42.42 30.79
CA PHE A 17 -6.05 41.81 30.54
C PHE A 17 -7.08 42.83 30.00
N LYS A 18 -7.04 44.10 30.38
CA LYS A 18 -7.90 45.11 29.79
C LYS A 18 -7.54 45.47 28.36
N ALA A 19 -6.28 45.43 27.98
CA ALA A 19 -5.86 45.61 26.61
C ALA A 19 -6.21 44.40 25.75
N ALA A 20 -6.11 43.18 26.27
CA ALA A 20 -6.52 41.97 25.57
C ALA A 20 -8.06 41.88 25.33
N ALA A 21 -8.85 42.45 26.24
CA ALA A 21 -10.32 42.45 26.07
C ALA A 21 -10.83 43.53 25.07
N ALA A 22 -10.05 44.59 24.83
CA ALA A 22 -10.42 45.66 23.89
C ALA A 22 -10.04 45.32 22.42
N THR A 23 -9.14 44.39 22.20
CA THR A 23 -8.77 43.87 20.87
C THR A 23 -9.48 42.56 20.47
N GLY A 24 -10.33 42.06 21.36
CA GLY A 24 -11.06 40.77 21.18
C GLY A 24 -12.28 40.79 20.28
N ALA A 25 -12.57 41.87 19.55
CA ALA A 25 -13.78 41.94 18.71
C ALA A 25 -13.52 41.95 17.20
N ALA A 26 -12.28 41.73 16.73
CA ALA A 26 -12.01 41.74 15.29
C ALA A 26 -10.90 40.77 14.85
N ALA A 27 -10.71 39.66 15.57
CA ALA A 27 -9.92 38.57 15.05
C ALA A 27 -10.64 37.28 15.44
N ALA A 28 -11.68 36.93 14.73
CA ALA A 28 -11.90 35.54 14.42
C ALA A 28 -10.64 35.11 13.67
N ALA A 29 -9.59 34.76 14.44
CA ALA A 29 -8.50 33.99 13.91
C ALA A 29 -9.14 32.72 13.36
N THR A 30 -9.44 32.72 12.08
CA THR A 30 -9.52 31.50 11.33
C THR A 30 -8.20 30.81 11.67
N VAL A 31 -8.26 29.83 12.56
CA VAL A 31 -7.21 28.83 12.66
C VAL A 31 -7.17 28.29 11.26
N ALA A 32 -6.28 28.81 10.45
CA ALA A 32 -5.94 28.19 9.19
C ALA A 32 -5.45 26.81 9.60
N MET A 33 -6.37 25.83 9.56
CA MET A 33 -5.95 24.44 9.58
C MET A 33 -4.89 24.39 8.48
N PRO A 34 -3.69 23.88 8.77
CA PRO A 34 -2.71 23.69 7.72
C PRO A 34 -3.47 22.92 6.63
N ASN A 35 -3.71 23.57 5.51
CA ASN A 35 -4.15 22.90 4.30
C ASN A 35 -3.00 21.96 4.02
N ILE A 36 -3.13 20.70 4.45
CA ILE A 36 -2.27 19.65 3.97
C ILE A 36 -2.58 19.66 2.49
N ALA A 37 -1.69 20.26 1.71
CA ALA A 37 -1.76 20.21 0.26
C ALA A 37 -1.56 18.73 -0.08
N PHE A 38 -2.67 18.01 -0.19
CA PHE A 38 -2.66 16.67 -0.76
C PHE A 38 -2.11 16.84 -2.17
N GLY A 39 -1.01 16.15 -2.44
CA GLY A 39 -0.46 16.10 -3.80
C GLY A 39 -1.55 15.62 -4.76
N ALA A 40 -1.36 15.85 -6.06
CA ALA A 40 -2.28 15.30 -7.05
C ALA A 40 -2.42 13.78 -6.84
N PRO A 41 -3.64 13.21 -6.96
CA PRO A 41 -3.85 11.78 -6.78
C PRO A 41 -2.88 10.97 -7.63
N GLN A 42 -2.17 10.06 -7.00
CA GLN A 42 -1.25 9.17 -7.69
C GLN A 42 -2.03 7.98 -8.26
N THR A 43 -1.87 7.71 -9.56
CA THR A 43 -2.48 6.56 -10.20
C THR A 43 -1.41 5.49 -10.44
N LEU A 44 -1.63 4.29 -9.89
CA LEU A 44 -0.78 3.12 -10.06
C LEU A 44 -1.40 2.19 -11.10
N LYS A 45 -0.61 1.80 -12.10
CA LYS A 45 -1.03 0.86 -13.14
C LYS A 45 -0.85 -0.56 -12.66
N MET A 46 -1.94 -1.32 -12.60
CA MET A 46 -1.95 -2.72 -12.20
C MET A 46 -2.55 -3.58 -13.31
N GLN A 47 -1.86 -4.65 -13.72
CA GLN A 47 -2.45 -5.64 -14.61
C GLN A 47 -2.71 -6.94 -13.87
N ALA A 48 -3.93 -7.47 -14.03
CA ALA A 48 -4.29 -8.80 -13.58
C ALA A 48 -4.02 -9.87 -14.67
N ALA A 49 -3.76 -11.09 -14.21
CA ALA A 49 -3.64 -12.26 -15.09
C ALA A 49 -5.00 -12.85 -15.51
N TRP A 50 -6.08 -12.20 -15.15
CA TRP A 50 -7.46 -12.68 -15.28
C TRP A 50 -8.27 -11.78 -16.21
N PRO A 51 -9.27 -12.33 -16.93
CA PRO A 51 -10.16 -11.53 -17.76
C PRO A 51 -11.07 -10.65 -16.88
N SER A 52 -11.46 -9.49 -17.42
CA SER A 52 -12.55 -8.69 -16.86
C SER A 52 -13.89 -9.42 -17.04
N GLY A 53 -14.84 -9.14 -16.17
CA GLY A 53 -16.16 -9.79 -16.18
C GLY A 53 -16.29 -10.74 -15.01
N ALA A 54 -17.14 -11.76 -15.10
CA ALA A 54 -17.45 -12.71 -14.01
C ALA A 54 -16.26 -13.64 -13.67
N ASN A 55 -15.16 -13.04 -13.23
CA ASN A 55 -13.97 -13.76 -12.78
C ASN A 55 -13.63 -13.30 -11.36
N ILE A 56 -13.75 -14.21 -10.40
CA ILE A 56 -13.57 -13.92 -8.97
C ILE A 56 -12.20 -13.29 -8.66
N PHE A 57 -11.14 -13.67 -9.34
CA PHE A 57 -9.80 -13.12 -9.08
C PHE A 57 -9.67 -11.70 -9.59
N PHE A 58 -10.32 -11.38 -10.71
CA PHE A 58 -10.37 -10.01 -11.20
C PHE A 58 -11.23 -9.12 -10.30
N GLU A 59 -12.36 -9.64 -9.82
CA GLU A 59 -13.23 -8.96 -8.86
C GLU A 59 -12.48 -8.66 -7.54
N MET A 60 -11.78 -9.65 -6.98
CA MET A 60 -10.94 -9.47 -5.79
C MET A 60 -9.86 -8.39 -5.98
N ALA A 61 -9.24 -8.35 -7.15
CA ALA A 61 -8.27 -7.28 -7.48
C ALA A 61 -8.95 -5.91 -7.58
N GLY A 62 -10.18 -5.85 -8.07
CA GLY A 62 -11.02 -4.65 -8.10
C GLY A 62 -11.41 -4.16 -6.70
N ASP A 63 -11.81 -5.08 -5.83
CA ASP A 63 -12.11 -4.78 -4.43
C ASP A 63 -10.88 -4.24 -3.69
N TYR A 64 -9.73 -4.85 -3.92
CA TYR A 64 -8.45 -4.34 -3.39
C TYR A 64 -8.17 -2.92 -3.89
N ALA A 65 -8.30 -2.67 -5.19
CA ALA A 65 -8.08 -1.36 -5.78
C ALA A 65 -9.02 -0.30 -5.19
N LYS A 66 -10.30 -0.67 -5.01
CA LYS A 66 -11.29 0.20 -4.35
C LYS A 66 -10.92 0.48 -2.90
N MET A 67 -10.56 -0.55 -2.14
CA MET A 67 -10.18 -0.42 -0.73
C MET A 67 -8.97 0.51 -0.55
N VAL A 68 -7.95 0.40 -1.38
CA VAL A 68 -6.78 1.30 -1.37
C VAL A 68 -7.22 2.75 -1.63
N GLY A 69 -8.11 2.97 -2.59
CA GLY A 69 -8.68 4.28 -2.88
C GLY A 69 -9.42 4.87 -1.68
N ASP A 70 -10.30 4.08 -1.07
CA ASP A 70 -11.09 4.49 0.09
C ASP A 70 -10.20 4.80 1.30
N MET A 71 -9.23 3.93 1.61
CA MET A 71 -8.31 4.09 2.74
C MET A 71 -7.36 5.27 2.58
N SER A 72 -6.97 5.60 1.35
CA SER A 72 -6.11 6.76 1.07
C SER A 72 -6.88 8.07 0.92
N GLY A 73 -8.20 8.07 1.12
CA GLY A 73 -9.02 9.27 0.87
C GLY A 73 -9.01 9.71 -0.60
N GLY A 74 -8.70 8.80 -1.53
CA GLY A 74 -8.61 9.06 -2.96
C GLY A 74 -7.24 9.57 -3.44
N GLU A 75 -6.25 9.64 -2.58
CA GLU A 75 -4.88 10.03 -2.95
C GLU A 75 -4.18 8.96 -3.80
N LEU A 76 -4.48 7.69 -3.56
CA LEU A 76 -4.01 6.57 -4.37
C LEU A 76 -5.18 6.01 -5.18
N LYS A 77 -4.93 5.82 -6.47
CA LYS A 77 -5.85 5.14 -7.38
C LYS A 77 -5.11 4.00 -8.06
N ILE A 78 -5.77 2.86 -8.18
CA ILE A 78 -5.24 1.73 -8.94
C ILE A 78 -6.04 1.62 -10.22
N ASP A 79 -5.35 1.80 -11.35
CA ASP A 79 -5.88 1.55 -12.70
C ASP A 79 -5.69 0.07 -13.02
N LEU A 80 -6.74 -0.71 -12.77
CA LEU A 80 -6.73 -2.17 -12.92
C LEU A 80 -7.03 -2.56 -14.37
N GLN A 81 -6.06 -3.20 -15.00
CA GLN A 81 -6.14 -3.70 -16.36
C GLN A 81 -6.36 -5.23 -16.39
N PRO A 82 -7.19 -5.74 -17.30
CA PRO A 82 -7.38 -7.17 -17.46
C PRO A 82 -6.18 -7.85 -18.14
N VAL A 83 -6.24 -9.18 -18.19
CA VAL A 83 -5.25 -10.02 -18.87
C VAL A 83 -4.99 -9.55 -20.30
N GLY A 84 -3.72 -9.43 -20.65
CA GLY A 84 -3.27 -9.09 -22.02
C GLY A 84 -3.44 -7.62 -22.40
N ALA A 85 -3.92 -6.77 -21.51
CA ALA A 85 -4.12 -5.34 -21.83
C ALA A 85 -2.80 -4.58 -22.05
N VAL A 86 -1.75 -4.93 -21.31
CA VAL A 86 -0.42 -4.28 -21.41
C VAL A 86 0.62 -5.29 -21.86
N VAL A 87 0.75 -6.41 -21.16
CA VAL A 87 1.72 -7.48 -21.47
C VAL A 87 1.06 -8.86 -21.33
N LYS A 88 1.73 -9.92 -21.84
CA LYS A 88 1.29 -11.29 -21.64
C LYS A 88 1.41 -11.68 -20.17
N THR A 89 0.57 -12.62 -19.74
CA THR A 89 0.54 -13.10 -18.34
C THR A 89 1.92 -13.51 -17.80
N SER A 90 2.72 -14.22 -18.59
CA SER A 90 4.07 -14.65 -18.21
C SER A 90 5.07 -13.50 -18.06
N GLU A 91 4.75 -12.32 -18.55
CA GLU A 91 5.61 -11.13 -18.59
C GLU A 91 5.23 -10.09 -17.51
N ILE A 92 4.10 -10.26 -16.81
CA ILE A 92 3.62 -9.30 -15.81
C ILE A 92 4.72 -8.97 -14.78
N GLY A 93 5.35 -9.99 -14.20
CA GLY A 93 6.42 -9.78 -13.23
C GLY A 93 7.59 -8.98 -13.78
N GLN A 94 8.01 -9.26 -15.03
CA GLN A 94 9.08 -8.50 -15.68
C GLN A 94 8.65 -7.05 -15.96
N ALA A 95 7.39 -6.84 -16.33
CA ALA A 95 6.84 -5.49 -16.57
C ALA A 95 6.81 -4.65 -15.28
N VAL A 96 6.52 -5.28 -14.14
CA VAL A 96 6.62 -4.62 -12.83
C VAL A 96 8.07 -4.29 -12.49
N SER A 97 9.00 -5.24 -12.64
CA SER A 97 10.43 -5.01 -12.35
C SER A 97 11.05 -3.92 -13.24
N SER A 98 10.57 -3.77 -14.47
CA SER A 98 11.06 -2.74 -15.42
C SER A 98 10.33 -1.40 -15.30
N GLY A 99 9.30 -1.28 -14.45
CA GLY A 99 8.51 -0.06 -14.28
C GLY A 99 7.50 0.23 -15.40
N VAL A 100 7.21 -0.74 -16.27
CA VAL A 100 6.13 -0.64 -17.26
C VAL A 100 4.76 -0.71 -16.57
N LEU A 101 4.67 -1.52 -15.53
CA LEU A 101 3.57 -1.61 -14.58
C LEU A 101 4.08 -1.26 -13.19
N ASP A 102 3.25 -0.61 -12.39
CA ASP A 102 3.54 -0.36 -10.97
C ASP A 102 3.21 -1.59 -10.11
N MET A 103 2.20 -2.36 -10.52
CA MET A 103 1.68 -3.51 -9.80
C MET A 103 1.24 -4.62 -10.75
N GLY A 104 1.19 -5.84 -10.21
CA GLY A 104 0.65 -6.99 -10.93
C GLY A 104 -0.13 -7.91 -10.01
N HIS A 105 -1.20 -8.50 -10.51
CA HIS A 105 -1.97 -9.54 -9.82
C HIS A 105 -1.96 -10.84 -10.64
N TRP A 106 -1.05 -11.73 -10.29
CA TRP A 106 -0.83 -13.00 -11.01
C TRP A 106 -0.36 -14.10 -10.06
N VAL A 107 -0.19 -15.31 -10.58
CA VAL A 107 0.28 -16.47 -9.81
C VAL A 107 1.70 -16.84 -10.23
N THR A 108 2.56 -17.08 -9.27
CA THR A 108 3.95 -17.49 -9.49
C THR A 108 4.09 -18.86 -10.18
N ALA A 109 3.03 -19.63 -10.24
CA ALA A 109 2.96 -20.86 -11.05
C ALA A 109 3.36 -20.64 -12.51
N TYR A 110 3.05 -19.48 -13.08
CA TYR A 110 3.44 -19.12 -14.46
C TYR A 110 4.95 -18.95 -14.66
N TRP A 111 5.73 -19.00 -13.59
CA TRP A 111 7.19 -18.92 -13.65
C TRP A 111 7.91 -20.25 -13.57
N TYR A 112 7.19 -21.37 -13.69
CA TYR A 112 7.80 -22.69 -13.66
C TYR A 112 9.03 -22.79 -14.56
N GLY A 113 8.97 -22.25 -15.77
CA GLY A 113 10.09 -22.24 -16.71
C GLY A 113 11.28 -21.35 -16.28
N LYS A 114 11.05 -20.40 -15.38
CA LYS A 114 12.12 -19.52 -14.84
C LYS A 114 12.70 -20.06 -13.55
N ASN A 115 11.83 -20.48 -12.65
CA ASN A 115 12.21 -21.05 -11.36
C ASN A 115 11.12 -22.00 -10.86
N PRO A 116 11.33 -23.32 -10.91
CA PRO A 116 10.35 -24.29 -10.41
C PRO A 116 9.99 -24.10 -8.94
N ALA A 117 10.93 -23.64 -8.09
CA ALA A 117 10.66 -23.38 -6.68
C ALA A 117 9.66 -22.24 -6.48
N ALA A 118 9.73 -21.18 -7.30
CA ALA A 118 8.77 -20.08 -7.24
C ALA A 118 7.35 -20.56 -7.60
N SER A 119 7.21 -21.52 -8.52
CA SER A 119 5.89 -22.04 -8.92
C SER A 119 5.20 -22.82 -7.81
N LEU A 120 5.95 -23.43 -6.88
CA LEU A 120 5.39 -24.17 -5.76
C LEU A 120 4.61 -23.28 -4.77
N PHE A 121 4.93 -22.00 -4.70
CA PHE A 121 4.17 -21.03 -3.89
C PHE A 121 2.85 -20.61 -4.53
N GLY A 122 2.67 -20.82 -5.82
CA GLY A 122 1.43 -20.49 -6.53
C GLY A 122 0.38 -21.56 -6.40
N THR A 123 0.69 -22.77 -6.82
CA THR A 123 -0.22 -23.92 -6.90
C THR A 123 0.48 -25.23 -6.58
N GLY A 124 1.43 -25.16 -5.66
CA GLY A 124 2.20 -26.34 -5.27
C GLY A 124 1.38 -27.39 -4.53
N PRO A 125 1.90 -28.61 -4.42
CA PRO A 125 1.26 -29.67 -3.66
C PRO A 125 1.16 -29.26 -2.19
N SER A 126 -0.05 -29.30 -1.65
CA SER A 126 -0.29 -28.92 -0.25
C SER A 126 0.19 -29.98 0.76
N TYR A 127 0.57 -31.17 0.30
CA TYR A 127 0.95 -32.32 1.14
C TYR A 127 -0.08 -32.62 2.25
N GLY A 128 -1.37 -32.43 1.96
CA GLY A 128 -2.45 -32.66 2.91
C GLY A 128 -2.77 -31.46 3.82
N MET A 129 -2.04 -30.36 3.72
CA MET A 129 -2.37 -29.14 4.45
C MET A 129 -3.63 -28.48 3.89
N SER A 130 -4.48 -28.00 4.79
CA SER A 130 -5.58 -27.12 4.44
C SER A 130 -5.09 -25.73 4.05
N SER A 131 -5.94 -24.93 3.42
CA SER A 131 -5.62 -23.53 3.08
C SER A 131 -5.19 -22.71 4.30
N GLN A 132 -5.82 -22.95 5.45
CA GLN A 132 -5.50 -22.26 6.72
C GLN A 132 -4.13 -22.65 7.25
N GLU A 133 -3.78 -23.94 7.16
CA GLU A 133 -2.45 -24.42 7.57
C GLU A 133 -1.34 -23.86 6.68
N ILE A 134 -1.58 -23.79 5.36
CA ILE A 134 -0.66 -23.16 4.41
C ILE A 134 -0.50 -21.66 4.73
N MET A 135 -1.58 -20.94 4.98
CA MET A 135 -1.52 -19.53 5.41
C MET A 135 -0.74 -19.38 6.72
N GLY A 136 -1.01 -20.23 7.69
CA GLY A 136 -0.26 -20.25 8.96
C GLY A 136 1.23 -20.52 8.74
N TRP A 137 1.59 -21.43 7.87
CA TRP A 137 2.98 -21.70 7.52
C TRP A 137 3.64 -20.49 6.83
N ILE A 138 2.94 -19.83 5.90
CA ILE A 138 3.46 -18.64 5.21
C ILE A 138 3.74 -17.52 6.21
N GLU A 139 2.79 -17.22 7.09
CA GLU A 139 2.89 -16.08 7.99
C GLU A 139 3.76 -16.33 9.23
N TYR A 140 3.73 -17.56 9.78
CA TYR A 140 4.36 -17.89 11.07
C TYR A 140 5.39 -19.01 10.98
N GLY A 141 5.37 -19.82 9.93
CA GLY A 141 6.25 -20.98 9.75
C GLY A 141 7.49 -20.73 8.88
N GLY A 142 7.73 -19.49 8.50
CA GLY A 142 8.90 -19.11 7.68
C GLY A 142 8.65 -19.17 6.17
N GLY A 143 7.45 -19.53 5.71
CA GLY A 143 7.11 -19.61 4.30
C GLY A 143 7.30 -18.28 3.57
N ARG A 144 6.94 -17.16 4.18
CA ARG A 144 7.12 -15.82 3.63
C ARG A 144 8.60 -15.52 3.35
N LYS A 145 9.47 -15.79 4.32
CA LYS A 145 10.91 -15.58 4.15
C LYS A 145 11.48 -16.41 3.01
N LEU A 146 11.10 -17.69 2.94
CA LEU A 146 11.52 -18.59 1.87
C LEU A 146 11.01 -18.12 0.49
N TYR A 147 9.81 -17.59 0.43
CA TYR A 147 9.24 -17.02 -0.78
C TYR A 147 10.05 -15.79 -1.25
N ASP A 148 10.31 -14.84 -0.35
CA ASP A 148 11.06 -13.62 -0.66
C ASP A 148 12.50 -13.97 -1.14
N GLU A 149 13.17 -14.92 -0.48
CA GLU A 149 14.49 -15.43 -0.91
C GLU A 149 14.44 -16.09 -2.30
N THR A 150 13.36 -16.79 -2.60
CA THR A 150 13.16 -17.46 -3.89
C THR A 150 12.93 -16.44 -5.00
N LEU A 151 12.15 -15.39 -4.73
CA LEU A 151 11.90 -14.29 -5.67
C LEU A 151 13.16 -13.47 -5.93
N ALA A 152 13.93 -13.16 -4.91
CA ALA A 152 15.20 -12.44 -5.05
C ALA A 152 16.17 -13.14 -6.00
N LYS A 153 16.22 -14.50 -5.98
CA LYS A 153 17.05 -15.30 -6.90
C LYS A 153 16.64 -15.18 -8.38
N VAL A 154 15.40 -14.82 -8.66
CA VAL A 154 14.91 -14.58 -10.03
C VAL A 154 14.86 -13.11 -10.40
N GLY A 155 15.42 -12.23 -9.54
CA GLY A 155 15.55 -10.81 -9.79
C GLY A 155 14.29 -10.00 -9.47
N PHE A 156 13.44 -10.53 -8.58
CA PHE A 156 12.25 -9.82 -8.12
C PHE A 156 12.36 -9.45 -6.65
N ASP A 157 12.17 -8.17 -6.38
CA ASP A 157 12.07 -7.61 -5.04
C ASP A 157 10.68 -6.97 -4.91
N TYR A 158 9.72 -7.74 -4.42
CA TYR A 158 8.34 -7.29 -4.29
C TYR A 158 7.97 -7.00 -2.85
N ILE A 159 7.23 -5.93 -2.68
CA ILE A 159 6.72 -5.52 -1.37
C ILE A 159 5.47 -6.30 -0.98
N GLY A 160 4.60 -6.63 -1.93
CA GLY A 160 3.31 -7.26 -1.68
C GLY A 160 3.27 -8.74 -2.03
N PHE A 161 2.71 -9.53 -1.13
CA PHE A 161 2.38 -10.92 -1.37
C PHE A 161 1.03 -11.25 -0.73
N PHE A 162 0.13 -11.80 -1.54
CA PHE A 162 -1.16 -12.28 -1.08
C PHE A 162 -1.27 -13.77 -1.39
N HIS A 163 -1.35 -14.58 -0.36
CA HIS A 163 -1.62 -16.00 -0.55
C HIS A 163 -3.11 -16.19 -0.84
N MET A 164 -3.40 -16.88 -1.92
CA MET A 164 -4.76 -17.29 -2.22
C MET A 164 -5.01 -18.65 -1.56
N PRO A 165 -5.95 -18.75 -0.61
CA PRO A 165 -6.31 -20.03 -0.03
C PRO A 165 -6.99 -20.90 -1.11
N MET A 166 -6.30 -21.93 -1.52
CA MET A 166 -6.87 -22.96 -2.40
C MET A 166 -7.12 -24.22 -1.59
N PRO A 167 -8.25 -24.92 -1.80
CA PRO A 167 -8.43 -26.22 -1.17
C PRO A 167 -7.34 -27.18 -1.60
N ALA A 168 -7.01 -28.13 -0.73
CA ALA A 168 -6.07 -29.19 -1.07
C ALA A 168 -6.48 -29.86 -2.39
N GLN A 169 -5.58 -29.87 -3.36
CA GLN A 169 -5.82 -30.49 -4.65
C GLN A 169 -5.54 -31.99 -4.52
N PRO A 170 -6.46 -32.87 -4.91
CA PRO A 170 -6.17 -34.29 -4.95
C PRO A 170 -5.08 -34.54 -6.01
N PHE A 171 -4.13 -35.38 -5.68
CA PHE A 171 -3.22 -35.92 -6.70
C PHE A 171 -4.03 -36.81 -7.64
N GLY A 172 -4.11 -36.42 -8.87
CA GLY A 172 -4.65 -37.25 -9.94
C GLY A 172 -3.57 -38.09 -10.59
#